data_3f3ccd259bb8305e93768ec8fbbe7a52
#
_entry.id   3f3ccd259bb8305e93768ec8fbbe7a52
#
_cell.length_a   1.000
_cell.length_b   1.000
_cell.length_c   1.000
_cell.angle_alpha   90.00
_cell.angle_beta   90.00
_cell.angle_gamma   90.00
#
_symmetry.space_group_name_H-M   'P 1'
#
loop_
_entity.id
_entity.type
_entity.pdbx_description
1 polymer ?
#
loop_
_entity_poly.entity_id
_entity_poly.type
_entity_poly.pdbx_seq_one_letter_code
_entity_poly.pdbx_strand_id
1 'polypeptide(L)'
;MRYLIAFAALMASLSLSAEETPTQFMQRYVGYFNAEDLERYQTAFKFPVVRFTGGALEVLSDPSTPMANFDNIKKTGWVTSRIDSISILSESSRAALVEFSFSRIDASGTAFFHSTGHYGLVRVGSGWKIQSMFFVNPITVGTE
;
A
#
# COMPACT_ATOMS: atom_id res chain seq x y z
N MET A 1 20.68 -53.75 35.13
CA MET A 1 20.29 -52.33 35.09
C MET A 1 20.39 -51.83 33.67
N ARG A 2 19.26 -51.64 33.02
CA ARG A 2 19.19 -51.13 31.62
C ARG A 2 18.70 -49.67 31.69
N TYR A 3 19.57 -48.73 31.37
CA TYR A 3 19.22 -47.30 31.27
C TYR A 3 18.65 -47.07 29.85
N LEU A 4 17.35 -46.79 29.78
CA LEU A 4 16.69 -46.25 28.59
C LEU A 4 16.94 -44.74 28.59
N ILE A 5 17.74 -44.25 27.64
CA ILE A 5 17.90 -42.83 27.32
C ILE A 5 16.79 -42.49 26.34
N ALA A 6 15.78 -41.74 26.82
CA ALA A 6 14.75 -41.17 25.96
C ALA A 6 15.32 -39.92 25.28
N PHE A 7 15.51 -39.98 23.98
CA PHE A 7 15.86 -38.82 23.13
C PHE A 7 14.59 -38.10 22.81
N ALA A 8 14.30 -36.99 23.49
CA ALA A 8 13.21 -36.06 23.14
C ALA A 8 13.69 -35.22 21.98
N ALA A 9 13.22 -35.53 20.78
CA ALA A 9 13.42 -34.69 19.59
C ALA A 9 12.52 -33.43 19.72
N LEU A 10 13.13 -32.30 20.02
CA LEU A 10 12.48 -31.00 20.03
C LEU A 10 12.28 -30.57 18.57
N MET A 11 11.11 -30.83 18.01
CA MET A 11 10.69 -30.30 16.72
C MET A 11 10.43 -28.79 16.87
N ALA A 12 11.43 -27.96 16.61
CA ALA A 12 11.26 -26.54 16.42
C ALA A 12 10.48 -26.33 15.12
N SER A 13 9.19 -26.07 15.22
CA SER A 13 8.35 -25.64 14.10
C SER A 13 8.80 -24.26 13.69
N LEU A 14 9.67 -24.16 12.69
CA LEU A 14 9.94 -22.91 11.99
C LEU A 14 8.67 -22.52 11.24
N SER A 15 7.86 -21.66 11.85
CA SER A 15 6.79 -20.97 11.14
C SER A 15 7.45 -20.07 10.10
N LEU A 16 7.60 -20.55 8.87
CA LEU A 16 7.88 -19.68 7.73
C LEU A 16 6.67 -18.74 7.62
N SER A 17 6.82 -17.50 8.07
CA SER A 17 5.86 -16.44 7.74
C SER A 17 5.86 -16.31 6.23
N ALA A 18 4.72 -16.60 5.58
CA ALA A 18 4.58 -16.42 4.15
C ALA A 18 4.89 -14.96 3.78
N GLU A 19 5.68 -14.76 2.72
CA GLU A 19 5.99 -13.41 2.24
C GLU A 19 4.70 -12.70 1.80
N GLU A 20 4.61 -11.41 2.11
CA GLU A 20 3.48 -10.58 1.69
C GLU A 20 3.38 -10.53 0.16
N THR A 21 2.19 -10.75 -0.41
CA THR A 21 1.94 -10.57 -1.83
C THR A 21 1.67 -9.10 -2.17
N PRO A 22 1.87 -8.65 -3.43
CA PRO A 22 1.50 -7.29 -3.84
C PRO A 22 0.03 -6.96 -3.57
N THR A 23 -0.87 -7.92 -3.74
CA THR A 23 -2.31 -7.74 -3.45
C THR A 23 -2.55 -7.49 -1.96
N GLN A 24 -1.95 -8.28 -1.08
CA GLN A 24 -2.05 -8.09 0.37
C GLN A 24 -1.47 -6.74 0.80
N PHE A 25 -0.36 -6.33 0.20
CA PHE A 25 0.22 -5.02 0.44
C PHE A 25 -0.76 -3.89 0.07
N MET A 26 -1.36 -3.93 -1.13
CA MET A 26 -2.31 -2.89 -1.57
C MET A 26 -3.55 -2.83 -0.66
N GLN A 27 -4.06 -3.98 -0.19
CA GLN A 27 -5.15 -4.02 0.77
C GLN A 27 -4.77 -3.36 2.11
N ARG A 28 -3.58 -3.66 2.63
CA ARG A 28 -3.05 -3.06 3.86
C ARG A 28 -2.82 -1.55 3.71
N TYR A 29 -2.27 -1.12 2.57
CA TYR A 29 -2.07 0.28 2.21
C TYR A 29 -3.38 1.08 2.27
N VAL A 30 -4.45 0.57 1.66
CA VAL A 30 -5.78 1.20 1.71
C VAL A 30 -6.36 1.15 3.13
N GLY A 31 -6.09 0.09 3.88
CA GLY A 31 -6.48 0.00 5.29
C GLY A 31 -5.90 1.13 6.14
N TYR A 32 -4.62 1.45 5.97
CA TYR A 32 -3.99 2.59 6.66
C TYR A 32 -4.60 3.93 6.25
N PHE A 33 -4.87 4.09 4.94
CA PHE A 33 -5.52 5.29 4.43
C PHE A 33 -6.93 5.47 5.04
N ASN A 34 -7.74 4.43 5.05
CA ASN A 34 -9.09 4.47 5.60
C ASN A 34 -9.12 4.67 7.12
N ALA A 35 -8.09 4.22 7.83
CA ALA A 35 -7.92 4.45 9.25
C ALA A 35 -7.38 5.86 9.59
N GLU A 36 -7.07 6.69 8.58
CA GLU A 36 -6.38 7.98 8.73
C GLU A 36 -5.05 7.85 9.49
N ASP A 37 -4.43 6.68 9.43
CA ASP A 37 -3.16 6.37 10.12
C ASP A 37 -1.99 6.86 9.26
N LEU A 38 -1.70 8.16 9.34
CA LEU A 38 -0.66 8.79 8.54
C LEU A 38 0.73 8.18 8.81
N GLU A 39 1.02 7.79 10.04
CA GLU A 39 2.30 7.20 10.41
C GLU A 39 2.52 5.88 9.66
N ARG A 40 1.57 4.95 9.73
CA ARG A 40 1.66 3.67 9.01
C ARG A 40 1.52 3.86 7.50
N TYR A 41 0.65 4.76 7.05
CA TYR A 41 0.51 5.08 5.64
C TYR A 41 1.83 5.56 5.04
N GLN A 42 2.57 6.44 5.74
CA GLN A 42 3.88 6.94 5.33
C GLN A 42 4.91 5.81 5.16
N THR A 43 4.85 4.77 5.99
CA THR A 43 5.77 3.62 5.89
C THR A 43 5.58 2.78 4.63
N ALA A 44 4.45 2.91 3.94
CA ALA A 44 4.18 2.20 2.69
C ALA A 44 5.01 2.71 1.51
N PHE A 45 5.71 3.83 1.65
CA PHE A 45 6.49 4.45 0.58
C PHE A 45 7.99 4.23 0.76
N LYS A 46 8.69 4.06 -0.36
CA LYS A 46 10.16 4.07 -0.43
C LYS A 46 10.62 5.30 -1.20
N PHE A 47 11.23 6.22 -0.50
CA PHE A 47 11.76 7.45 -1.10
C PHE A 47 13.08 7.19 -1.84
N PRO A 48 13.36 7.90 -2.95
CA PRO A 48 12.47 8.89 -3.57
C PRO A 48 11.24 8.21 -4.19
N VAL A 49 10.09 8.90 -4.10
CA VAL A 49 8.83 8.48 -4.74
C VAL A 49 8.61 9.31 -5.99
N VAL A 50 8.32 8.66 -7.11
CA VAL A 50 7.89 9.32 -8.34
C VAL A 50 6.37 9.30 -8.41
N ARG A 51 5.75 10.47 -8.53
CA ARG A 51 4.32 10.63 -8.67
C ARG A 51 4.00 11.36 -9.96
N PHE A 52 3.16 10.74 -10.80
CA PHE A 52 2.58 11.38 -11.98
C PHE A 52 1.06 11.45 -11.79
N THR A 53 0.50 12.65 -11.87
CA THR A 53 -0.93 12.85 -11.72
C THR A 53 -1.40 13.99 -12.62
N GLY A 54 -2.39 13.72 -13.49
CA GLY A 54 -2.96 14.72 -14.37
C GLY A 54 -1.96 15.43 -15.29
N GLY A 55 -0.88 14.77 -15.72
CA GLY A 55 0.17 15.34 -16.57
C GLY A 55 1.32 16.00 -15.81
N ALA A 56 1.24 16.14 -14.49
CA ALA A 56 2.32 16.68 -13.64
C ALA A 56 3.19 15.55 -13.09
N LEU A 57 4.50 15.69 -13.21
CA LEU A 57 5.49 14.79 -12.65
C LEU A 57 6.16 15.43 -11.43
N GLU A 58 6.20 14.68 -10.34
CA GLU A 58 6.89 15.05 -9.11
C GLU A 58 7.87 13.97 -8.70
N VAL A 59 8.99 14.39 -8.14
CA VAL A 59 9.94 13.50 -7.45
C VAL A 59 10.04 13.93 -6.00
N LEU A 60 9.46 13.14 -5.12
CA LEU A 60 9.45 13.39 -3.68
C LEU A 60 10.66 12.67 -3.07
N SER A 61 11.68 13.43 -2.70
CA SER A 61 12.95 12.86 -2.21
C SER A 61 13.07 12.88 -0.69
N ASP A 62 12.35 13.79 -0.02
CA ASP A 62 12.39 13.92 1.43
C ASP A 62 11.39 12.95 2.10
N PRO A 63 11.87 11.97 2.90
CA PRO A 63 10.99 11.02 3.59
C PRO A 63 10.05 11.66 4.61
N SER A 64 10.30 12.91 5.02
CA SER A 64 9.43 13.67 5.92
C SER A 64 8.26 14.34 5.20
N THR A 65 8.26 14.37 3.85
CA THR A 65 7.16 14.90 3.06
C THR A 65 5.89 14.06 3.31
N PRO A 66 4.80 14.65 3.84
CA PRO A 66 3.57 13.91 4.05
C PRO A 66 2.99 13.39 2.73
N MET A 67 2.66 12.10 2.67
CA MET A 67 2.07 11.48 1.48
C MET A 67 0.56 11.63 1.40
N ALA A 68 -0.09 12.12 2.46
CA ALA A 68 -1.51 12.47 2.51
C ALA A 68 -1.76 13.56 3.55
N ASN A 69 -2.84 14.34 3.36
CA ASN A 69 -3.40 15.24 4.35
C ASN A 69 -4.89 14.95 4.50
N PHE A 70 -5.24 14.16 5.52
CA PHE A 70 -6.60 13.68 5.72
C PHE A 70 -7.60 14.81 6.02
N ASP A 71 -7.19 15.89 6.69
CA ASP A 71 -8.08 17.03 6.92
C ASP A 71 -8.51 17.70 5.62
N ASN A 72 -7.60 17.81 4.65
CA ASN A 72 -7.93 18.34 3.33
C ASN A 72 -8.74 17.34 2.50
N ILE A 73 -8.43 16.04 2.57
CA ILE A 73 -9.20 15.01 1.87
C ILE A 73 -10.65 15.00 2.38
N LYS A 74 -10.87 15.09 3.69
CA LYS A 74 -12.22 15.14 4.30
C LYS A 74 -13.06 16.35 3.83
N LYS A 75 -12.44 17.47 3.45
CA LYS A 75 -13.14 18.61 2.87
C LYS A 75 -13.81 18.30 1.52
N THR A 76 -13.38 17.24 0.84
CA THR A 76 -14.02 16.76 -0.40
C THR A 76 -15.30 15.95 -0.16
N GLY A 77 -15.64 15.66 1.09
CA GLY A 77 -16.73 14.77 1.47
C GLY A 77 -16.30 13.31 1.69
N TRP A 78 -15.01 13.01 1.59
CA TRP A 78 -14.48 11.66 1.78
C TRP A 78 -14.67 11.19 3.23
N VAL A 79 -15.15 9.94 3.37
CA VAL A 79 -15.26 9.21 4.64
C VAL A 79 -14.43 7.93 4.59
N THR A 80 -14.45 7.23 3.45
CA THR A 80 -13.69 5.99 3.25
C THR A 80 -13.40 5.77 1.78
N SER A 81 -12.48 4.86 1.48
CA SER A 81 -12.19 4.39 0.13
C SER A 81 -12.49 2.90 0.02
N ARG A 82 -13.11 2.50 -1.09
CA ARG A 82 -13.35 1.12 -1.44
C ARG A 82 -12.39 0.69 -2.53
N ILE A 83 -11.80 -0.48 -2.38
CA ILE A 83 -11.04 -1.12 -3.46
C ILE A 83 -12.05 -1.67 -4.45
N ASP A 84 -11.96 -1.22 -5.71
CA ASP A 84 -12.78 -1.74 -6.80
C ASP A 84 -12.08 -2.90 -7.52
N SER A 85 -10.76 -2.78 -7.75
CA SER A 85 -9.95 -3.87 -8.29
C SER A 85 -8.45 -3.70 -7.99
N ILE A 86 -7.74 -4.83 -7.94
CA ILE A 86 -6.29 -4.91 -7.89
C ILE A 86 -5.87 -5.94 -8.95
N SER A 87 -5.06 -5.52 -9.92
CA SER A 87 -4.52 -6.39 -10.97
C SER A 87 -3.00 -6.33 -10.98
N ILE A 88 -2.34 -7.47 -10.82
CA ILE A 88 -0.88 -7.56 -10.92
C ILE A 88 -0.52 -7.70 -12.39
N LEU A 89 0.00 -6.62 -13.00
CA LEU A 89 0.34 -6.59 -14.42
C LEU A 89 1.67 -7.29 -14.70
N SER A 90 2.61 -7.18 -13.76
CA SER A 90 3.91 -7.83 -13.84
C SER A 90 4.50 -7.97 -12.44
N GLU A 91 5.20 -9.05 -12.18
CA GLU A 91 5.81 -9.32 -10.88
C GLU A 91 7.13 -10.08 -11.04
N SER A 92 8.11 -9.71 -10.23
CA SER A 92 9.36 -10.43 -10.02
C SER A 92 9.63 -10.54 -8.51
N SER A 93 10.71 -11.19 -8.13
CA SER A 93 11.14 -11.24 -6.71
C SER A 93 11.50 -9.87 -6.13
N ARG A 94 11.69 -8.84 -6.96
CA ARG A 94 12.21 -7.52 -6.53
C ARG A 94 11.27 -6.36 -6.79
N ALA A 95 10.33 -6.49 -7.72
CA ALA A 95 9.43 -5.43 -8.15
C ALA A 95 8.10 -5.99 -8.65
N ALA A 96 7.05 -5.17 -8.55
CA ALA A 96 5.76 -5.47 -9.14
C ALA A 96 5.14 -4.20 -9.74
N LEU A 97 4.41 -4.36 -10.84
CA LEU A 97 3.55 -3.33 -11.41
C LEU A 97 2.10 -3.71 -11.17
N VAL A 98 1.38 -2.82 -10.50
CA VAL A 98 0.01 -3.06 -10.05
C VAL A 98 -0.91 -2.02 -10.66
N GLU A 99 -1.98 -2.46 -11.32
CA GLU A 99 -3.12 -1.61 -11.63
C GLU A 99 -4.10 -1.66 -10.45
N PHE A 100 -4.49 -0.50 -9.98
CA PHE A 100 -5.32 -0.34 -8.79
C PHE A 100 -6.45 0.64 -9.05
N SER A 101 -7.70 0.17 -8.90
CA SER A 101 -8.89 1.00 -9.01
C SER A 101 -9.59 1.12 -7.66
N PHE A 102 -10.04 2.32 -7.36
CA PHE A 102 -10.72 2.61 -6.11
C PHE A 102 -11.81 3.66 -6.28
N SER A 103 -12.78 3.64 -5.38
CA SER A 103 -13.81 4.65 -5.24
C SER A 103 -13.73 5.33 -3.88
N ARG A 104 -13.97 6.65 -3.85
CA ARG A 104 -14.17 7.41 -2.60
C ARG A 104 -15.64 7.47 -2.26
N ILE A 105 -15.96 7.22 -1.02
CA ILE A 105 -17.32 7.08 -0.50
C ILE A 105 -17.57 8.23 0.50
N ASP A 106 -18.70 8.88 0.37
CA ASP A 106 -19.15 9.93 1.28
C ASP A 106 -19.95 9.38 2.48
N ALA A 107 -20.41 10.28 3.36
CA ALA A 107 -21.17 9.92 4.56
C ALA A 107 -22.54 9.26 4.27
N SER A 108 -23.08 9.41 3.06
CA SER A 108 -24.32 8.74 2.63
C SER A 108 -24.07 7.33 2.10
N GLY A 109 -22.81 6.90 1.97
CA GLY A 109 -22.40 5.66 1.34
C GLY A 109 -22.34 5.74 -0.18
N THR A 110 -22.40 6.96 -0.76
CA THR A 110 -22.35 7.17 -2.20
C THR A 110 -20.91 7.28 -2.68
N ALA A 111 -20.58 6.57 -3.75
CA ALA A 111 -19.30 6.74 -4.45
C ALA A 111 -19.36 8.04 -5.27
N PHE A 112 -18.56 9.03 -4.88
CA PHE A 112 -18.53 10.34 -5.55
C PHE A 112 -17.28 10.57 -6.41
N PHE A 113 -16.29 9.70 -6.30
CA PHE A 113 -15.05 9.76 -7.07
C PHE A 113 -14.55 8.35 -7.36
N HIS A 114 -14.07 8.14 -8.57
CA HIS A 114 -13.47 6.88 -9.00
C HIS A 114 -12.16 7.16 -9.72
N SER A 115 -11.14 6.37 -9.47
CA SER A 115 -9.85 6.49 -10.16
C SER A 115 -9.17 5.13 -10.32
N THR A 116 -8.38 5.03 -11.39
CA THR A 116 -7.47 3.91 -11.64
C THR A 116 -6.07 4.46 -11.80
N GLY A 117 -5.12 3.87 -11.10
CA GLY A 117 -3.71 4.21 -11.18
C GLY A 117 -2.82 3.00 -11.32
N HIS A 118 -1.57 3.23 -11.71
CA HIS A 118 -0.55 2.22 -11.81
C HIS A 118 0.51 2.48 -10.75
N TYR A 119 0.81 1.46 -9.94
CA TYR A 119 1.75 1.54 -8.83
C TYR A 119 2.96 0.68 -9.12
N GLY A 120 4.15 1.27 -9.04
CA GLY A 120 5.41 0.54 -9.04
C GLY A 120 5.79 0.19 -7.60
N LEU A 121 5.77 -1.10 -7.29
CA LEU A 121 6.16 -1.64 -5.99
C LEU A 121 7.59 -2.16 -6.06
N VAL A 122 8.33 -1.99 -4.97
CA VAL A 122 9.66 -2.57 -4.79
C VAL A 122 9.67 -3.40 -3.51
N ARG A 123 10.38 -4.53 -3.54
CA ARG A 123 10.55 -5.38 -2.37
C ARG A 123 11.55 -4.77 -1.41
N VAL A 124 11.15 -4.68 -0.13
CA VAL A 124 12.01 -4.23 0.97
C VAL A 124 11.87 -5.25 2.11
N GLY A 125 12.91 -6.03 2.35
CA GLY A 125 12.83 -7.16 3.27
C GLY A 125 11.80 -8.19 2.79
N SER A 126 10.88 -8.60 3.67
CA SER A 126 9.81 -9.55 3.37
C SER A 126 8.52 -8.92 2.82
N GLY A 127 8.47 -7.58 2.70
CA GLY A 127 7.30 -6.84 2.27
C GLY A 127 7.53 -5.98 1.03
N TRP A 128 6.55 -5.15 0.72
CA TRP A 128 6.55 -4.24 -0.41
C TRP A 128 6.46 -2.78 0.03
N LYS A 129 6.96 -1.89 -0.83
CA LYS A 129 6.77 -0.44 -0.71
C LYS A 129 6.48 0.16 -2.08
N ILE A 130 5.71 1.25 -2.09
CA ILE A 130 5.43 2.05 -3.28
C ILE A 130 6.63 2.95 -3.56
N GLN A 131 7.13 2.92 -4.78
CA GLN A 131 8.16 3.85 -5.26
C GLN A 131 7.71 4.70 -6.44
N SER A 132 6.62 4.30 -7.11
CA SER A 132 6.00 5.15 -8.13
C SER A 132 4.49 5.01 -8.14
N MET A 133 3.80 6.10 -8.49
CA MET A 133 2.36 6.16 -8.71
C MET A 133 2.10 6.93 -9.99
N PHE A 134 1.24 6.40 -10.85
CA PHE A 134 0.87 7.00 -12.11
C PHE A 134 -0.65 7.07 -12.24
N PHE A 135 -1.18 8.28 -12.30
CA PHE A 135 -2.60 8.55 -12.54
C PHE A 135 -2.75 9.46 -13.75
N VAL A 136 -3.50 9.02 -14.74
CA VAL A 136 -3.78 9.84 -15.93
C VAL A 136 -4.62 11.06 -15.55
N ASN A 137 -5.66 10.84 -14.74
CA ASN A 137 -6.49 11.92 -14.21
C ASN A 137 -5.93 12.43 -12.86
N PRO A 138 -6.11 13.72 -12.56
CA PRO A 138 -5.73 14.25 -11.26
C PRO A 138 -6.40 13.47 -10.13
N ILE A 139 -5.62 13.17 -9.10
CA ILE A 139 -6.15 12.72 -7.81
C ILE A 139 -5.71 13.70 -6.74
N THR A 140 -6.52 13.89 -5.70
CA THR A 140 -6.10 14.64 -4.53
C THR A 140 -5.73 13.68 -3.39
N VAL A 141 -4.58 13.94 -2.78
CA VAL A 141 -4.16 13.31 -1.52
C VAL A 141 -4.12 14.34 -0.38
N GLY A 142 -4.63 15.56 -0.66
CA GLY A 142 -4.75 16.64 0.29
C GLY A 142 -3.45 17.41 0.56
N THR A 143 -2.40 17.15 -0.20
CA THR A 143 -1.07 17.78 -0.05
C THR A 143 -0.76 18.76 -1.20
N GLU A 144 -1.73 19.05 -2.07
CA GLU A 144 -1.65 19.98 -3.20
C GLU A 144 -1.71 21.44 -2.72
#